data_0922cdb2b0754d686cedd656b9967516
#
_entry.id   0922cdb2b0754d686cedd656b9967516
#
_cell.length_a   1.000
_cell.length_b   1.000
_cell.length_c   1.000
_cell.angle_alpha   90.00
_cell.angle_beta   90.00
_cell.angle_gamma   90.00
#
_symmetry.space_group_name_H-M   'P 1'
#
loop_
_entity.id
_entity.type
_entity.pdbx_description
1 polymer ?
#
loop_
_entity_poly.entity_id
_entity_poly.type
_entity_poly.pdbx_seq_one_letter_code
_entity_poly.pdbx_strand_id
1 'polypeptide(L)'
;MRLLVVEDERDLAQTLRRALEEEEFAVDLAEDGEDALFKIRELPYDAVILDLMLPRLDGWALLQTARADGIRTPVLVLTARDMIDDRVRGLNLGADDYLTKPFALVELVARVRAMIRRAYGNPSSTVQLGGLAIDTAGRQVLRAGAPIELTAREFAILELLTRSRGSVVARSTICEHIYNEDTDVLSNVVDVHVAALRRKLGPGVIRTRRGEGYMIDA
;
A
#
# COMPACT_ATOMS: atom_id res chain seq x y z
N MET A 1 0.98 -0.82 -4.75
CA MET A 1 0.35 -0.50 -3.44
C MET A 1 -0.01 0.97 -3.42
N ARG A 2 -1.22 1.29 -2.99
CA ARG A 2 -1.72 2.67 -2.97
C ARG A 2 -1.74 3.21 -1.54
N LEU A 3 -1.15 4.37 -1.34
CA LEU A 3 -1.05 5.03 -0.04
C LEU A 3 -1.81 6.35 -0.07
N LEU A 4 -2.40 6.72 1.06
CA LEU A 4 -2.87 8.07 1.31
C LEU A 4 -1.91 8.74 2.29
N VAL A 5 -1.40 9.91 1.92
CA VAL A 5 -0.62 10.79 2.80
C VAL A 5 -1.51 11.95 3.20
N VAL A 6 -1.74 12.11 4.50
CA VAL A 6 -2.57 13.16 5.10
C VAL A 6 -1.66 14.11 5.86
N GLU A 7 -1.38 15.26 5.27
CA GLU A 7 -0.42 16.24 5.77
C GLU A 7 -0.81 17.62 5.25
N ASP A 8 -0.96 18.62 6.11
CA ASP A 8 -1.37 19.98 5.75
C ASP A 8 -0.19 20.87 5.30
N GLU A 9 1.04 20.49 5.69
CA GLU A 9 2.24 21.19 5.21
C GLU A 9 2.58 20.71 3.79
N ARG A 10 2.27 21.52 2.79
CA ARG A 10 2.40 21.18 1.36
C ARG A 10 3.80 20.70 0.97
N ASP A 11 4.85 21.34 1.49
CA ASP A 11 6.22 21.00 1.13
C ASP A 11 6.60 19.61 1.66
N LEU A 12 6.18 19.29 2.89
CA LEU A 12 6.37 17.96 3.47
C LEU A 12 5.53 16.91 2.73
N ALA A 13 4.26 17.19 2.46
CA ALA A 13 3.37 16.30 1.70
C ALA A 13 3.95 15.94 0.33
N GLN A 14 4.44 16.94 -0.43
CA GLN A 14 5.07 16.71 -1.73
C GLN A 14 6.41 15.96 -1.63
N THR A 15 7.18 16.21 -0.58
CA THR A 15 8.42 15.48 -0.33
C THR A 15 8.15 14.01 -0.03
N LEU A 16 7.16 13.72 0.82
CA LEU A 16 6.70 12.37 1.12
C LEU A 16 6.17 11.67 -0.13
N ARG A 17 5.32 12.36 -0.91
CA ARG A 17 4.80 11.83 -2.17
C ARG A 17 5.93 11.37 -3.09
N ARG A 18 6.88 12.26 -3.40
CA ARG A 18 8.02 11.95 -4.28
C ARG A 18 8.83 10.76 -3.78
N ALA A 19 9.20 10.77 -2.49
CA ALA A 19 10.00 9.70 -1.91
C ALA A 19 9.27 8.35 -1.92
N LEU A 20 7.96 8.34 -1.70
CA LEU A 20 7.15 7.12 -1.74
C LEU A 20 6.89 6.64 -3.18
N GLU A 21 6.75 7.58 -4.14
CA GLU A 21 6.65 7.25 -5.57
C GLU A 21 7.96 6.69 -6.12
N GLU A 22 9.13 7.16 -5.67
CA GLU A 22 10.45 6.57 -5.97
C GLU A 22 10.55 5.13 -5.46
N GLU A 23 9.88 4.83 -4.34
CA GLU A 23 9.74 3.49 -3.76
C GLU A 23 8.59 2.68 -4.38
N GLU A 24 8.02 3.16 -5.50
CA GLU A 24 7.04 2.49 -6.33
C GLU A 24 5.65 2.31 -5.68
N PHE A 25 5.29 3.21 -4.76
CA PHE A 25 3.92 3.33 -4.29
C PHE A 25 3.11 4.23 -5.24
N ALA A 26 1.82 3.97 -5.38
CA ALA A 26 0.87 4.96 -5.85
C ALA A 26 0.46 5.83 -4.66
N VAL A 27 0.57 7.15 -4.76
CA VAL A 27 0.37 8.04 -3.61
C VAL A 27 -0.65 9.12 -3.94
N ASP A 28 -1.70 9.16 -3.11
CA ASP A 28 -2.64 10.26 -3.08
C ASP A 28 -2.37 11.15 -1.87
N LEU A 29 -2.72 12.43 -1.97
CA LEU A 29 -2.56 13.40 -0.90
C LEU A 29 -3.93 13.87 -0.39
N ALA A 30 -4.00 14.18 0.90
CA ALA A 30 -5.09 14.92 1.51
C ALA A 30 -4.51 16.03 2.38
N GLU A 31 -5.01 17.27 2.24
CA GLU A 31 -4.48 18.43 2.96
C GLU A 31 -5.18 18.66 4.33
N ASP A 32 -6.21 17.86 4.63
CA ASP A 32 -6.97 17.93 5.89
C ASP A 32 -7.73 16.64 6.18
N GLY A 33 -8.27 16.55 7.39
CA GLY A 33 -8.95 15.35 7.86
C GLY A 33 -10.30 15.07 7.19
N GLU A 34 -11.01 16.09 6.67
CA GLU A 34 -12.29 15.89 5.99
C GLU A 34 -12.08 15.28 4.61
N ASP A 35 -11.14 15.82 3.83
CA ASP A 35 -10.72 15.25 2.54
C ASP A 35 -10.17 13.83 2.71
N ALA A 36 -9.33 13.63 3.73
CA ALA A 36 -8.80 12.31 4.06
C ALA A 36 -9.92 11.30 4.38
N LEU A 37 -10.90 11.67 5.20
CA LEU A 37 -12.01 10.79 5.56
C LEU A 37 -12.87 10.44 4.34
N PHE A 38 -13.12 11.41 3.46
CA PHE A 38 -13.82 11.17 2.20
C PHE A 38 -13.05 10.16 1.34
N LYS A 39 -11.75 10.39 1.11
CA LYS A 39 -10.91 9.50 0.29
C LYS A 39 -10.82 8.08 0.85
N ILE A 40 -10.64 7.93 2.16
CA ILE A 40 -10.56 6.61 2.81
C ILE A 40 -11.86 5.80 2.69
N ARG A 41 -13.01 6.48 2.61
CA ARG A 41 -14.31 5.83 2.40
C ARG A 41 -14.54 5.39 0.97
N GLU A 42 -14.08 6.19 0.01
CA GLU A 42 -14.37 5.98 -1.42
C GLU A 42 -13.33 5.12 -2.14
N LEU A 43 -12.08 5.14 -1.66
CA LEU A 43 -10.95 4.52 -2.36
C LEU A 43 -10.25 3.46 -1.47
N PRO A 44 -9.83 2.33 -2.08
CA PRO A 44 -9.08 1.31 -1.35
C PRO A 44 -7.61 1.71 -1.21
N TYR A 45 -7.18 1.99 0.02
CA TYR A 45 -5.77 2.22 0.35
C TYR A 45 -5.17 1.00 1.06
N ASP A 46 -3.92 0.69 0.74
CA ASP A 46 -3.13 -0.32 1.44
C ASP A 46 -2.62 0.17 2.79
N ALA A 47 -2.35 1.47 2.91
CA ALA A 47 -2.05 2.15 4.18
C ALA A 47 -2.31 3.66 4.10
N VAL A 48 -2.47 4.27 5.27
CA VAL A 48 -2.57 5.73 5.45
C VAL A 48 -1.39 6.19 6.29
N ILE A 49 -0.74 7.27 5.86
CA ILE A 49 0.26 8.00 6.61
C ILE A 49 -0.43 9.28 7.08
N LEU A 50 -0.57 9.45 8.39
CA LEU A 50 -1.44 10.45 9.00
C LEU A 50 -0.68 11.39 9.92
N ASP A 51 -0.64 12.69 9.62
CA ASP A 51 -0.32 13.69 10.64
C ASP A 51 -1.50 13.89 11.57
N LEU A 52 -1.20 14.12 12.82
CA LEU A 52 -2.23 14.40 13.85
C LEU A 52 -2.68 15.85 13.86
N MET A 53 -1.80 16.76 13.47
CA MET A 53 -2.02 18.21 13.57
C MET A 53 -2.66 18.79 12.31
N LEU A 54 -3.85 18.27 11.97
CA LEU A 54 -4.57 18.65 10.74
C LEU A 54 -5.59 19.77 11.01
N PRO A 55 -5.86 20.64 10.03
CA PRO A 55 -6.97 21.57 10.07
C PRO A 55 -8.32 20.87 9.87
N ARG A 56 -9.42 21.55 10.24
CA ARG A 56 -10.80 21.09 10.14
C ARG A 56 -11.11 19.88 11.02
N LEU A 57 -10.75 18.69 10.59
CA LEU A 57 -10.87 17.46 11.35
C LEU A 57 -9.47 16.98 11.78
N ASP A 58 -9.17 17.01 13.08
CA ASP A 58 -7.87 16.56 13.57
C ASP A 58 -7.63 15.07 13.36
N GLY A 59 -6.36 14.65 13.31
CA GLY A 59 -5.98 13.27 12.99
C GLY A 59 -6.51 12.24 13.98
N TRP A 60 -6.73 12.59 15.25
CA TRP A 60 -7.33 11.70 16.25
C TRP A 60 -8.79 11.43 15.93
N ALA A 61 -9.55 12.49 15.65
CA ALA A 61 -10.96 12.41 15.30
C ALA A 61 -11.14 11.66 13.95
N LEU A 62 -10.27 11.90 12.97
CA LEU A 62 -10.23 11.16 11.72
C LEU A 62 -10.06 9.65 11.98
N LEU A 63 -9.02 9.26 12.74
CA LEU A 63 -8.74 7.86 13.05
C LEU A 63 -9.91 7.19 13.77
N GLN A 64 -10.46 7.85 14.78
CA GLN A 64 -11.61 7.34 15.54
C GLN A 64 -12.83 7.15 14.65
N THR A 65 -13.14 8.12 13.78
CA THR A 65 -14.27 8.05 12.86
C THR A 65 -14.07 6.93 11.84
N ALA A 66 -12.89 6.83 11.23
CA ALA A 66 -12.59 5.76 10.29
C ALA A 66 -12.76 4.37 10.93
N ARG A 67 -12.31 4.19 12.18
CA ARG A 67 -12.47 2.92 12.90
C ARG A 67 -13.93 2.64 13.27
N ALA A 68 -14.71 3.66 13.64
CA ALA A 68 -16.15 3.54 13.90
C ALA A 68 -16.92 3.13 12.63
N ASP A 69 -16.52 3.62 11.46
CA ASP A 69 -17.05 3.22 10.15
C ASP A 69 -16.63 1.81 9.70
N GLY A 70 -15.85 1.10 10.52
CA GLY A 70 -15.37 -0.26 10.21
C GLY A 70 -14.18 -0.32 9.27
N ILE A 71 -13.57 0.81 8.93
CA ILE A 71 -12.40 0.89 8.06
C ILE A 71 -11.19 0.31 8.81
N ARG A 72 -10.54 -0.71 8.20
CA ARG A 72 -9.41 -1.45 8.77
C ARG A 72 -8.09 -1.14 8.08
N THR A 73 -8.06 -0.21 7.16
CA THR A 73 -6.83 0.25 6.49
C THR A 73 -5.78 0.59 7.54
N PRO A 74 -4.55 0.03 7.44
CA PRO A 74 -3.47 0.32 8.37
C PRO A 74 -3.10 1.79 8.38
N VAL A 75 -2.87 2.36 9.57
CA VAL A 75 -2.54 3.78 9.76
C VAL A 75 -1.20 3.92 10.47
N LEU A 76 -0.25 4.56 9.80
CA LEU A 76 0.99 5.05 10.39
C LEU A 76 0.81 6.52 10.78
N VAL A 77 0.91 6.81 12.06
CA VAL A 77 0.80 8.17 12.57
C VAL A 77 2.16 8.85 12.55
N LEU A 78 2.24 10.03 11.90
CA LEU A 78 3.36 10.95 12.02
C LEU A 78 3.08 11.96 13.13
N THR A 79 4.01 12.18 14.03
CA THR A 79 3.78 13.11 15.15
C THR A 79 5.06 13.83 15.54
N ALA A 80 4.94 15.14 15.83
CA ALA A 80 6.01 15.92 16.47
C ALA A 80 6.07 15.67 17.99
N ARG A 81 5.09 14.93 18.56
CA ARG A 81 4.93 14.75 20.00
C ARG A 81 5.57 13.44 20.46
N ASP A 82 6.56 13.58 21.30
CA ASP A 82 7.30 12.45 21.90
C ASP A 82 6.67 11.95 23.22
N MET A 83 5.45 12.42 23.54
CA MET A 83 4.78 12.06 24.80
C MET A 83 4.26 10.63 24.74
N ILE A 84 4.64 9.84 25.73
CA ILE A 84 4.18 8.46 25.92
C ILE A 84 2.65 8.39 25.89
N ASP A 85 1.97 9.39 26.48
CA ASP A 85 0.52 9.46 26.54
C ASP A 85 -0.14 9.56 25.15
N ASP A 86 0.44 10.29 24.23
CA ASP A 86 -0.06 10.39 22.84
C ASP A 86 0.09 9.06 22.09
N ARG A 87 1.20 8.35 22.29
CA ARG A 87 1.38 7.00 21.71
C ARG A 87 0.40 5.99 22.28
N VAL A 88 0.19 6.00 23.59
CA VAL A 88 -0.78 5.13 24.28
C VAL A 88 -2.19 5.43 23.79
N ARG A 89 -2.55 6.73 23.72
CA ARG A 89 -3.85 7.16 23.20
C ARG A 89 -4.10 6.63 21.79
N GLY A 90 -3.12 6.79 20.90
CA GLY A 90 -3.30 6.40 19.52
C GLY A 90 -3.35 4.90 19.29
N LEU A 91 -2.55 4.11 20.01
CA LEU A 91 -2.67 2.65 19.96
C LEU A 91 -4.07 2.21 20.42
N ASN A 92 -4.62 2.85 21.45
CA ASN A 92 -5.98 2.58 21.92
C ASN A 92 -7.05 3.02 20.91
N LEU A 93 -6.79 4.04 20.08
CA LEU A 93 -7.68 4.50 19.01
C LEU A 93 -7.53 3.70 17.71
N GLY A 94 -6.59 2.74 17.66
CA GLY A 94 -6.45 1.82 16.53
C GLY A 94 -5.45 2.25 15.45
N ALA A 95 -4.44 3.07 15.78
CA ALA A 95 -3.27 3.22 14.95
C ALA A 95 -2.42 1.95 14.97
N ASP A 96 -1.79 1.63 13.86
CA ASP A 96 -1.01 0.39 13.69
C ASP A 96 0.48 0.60 13.95
N ASP A 97 0.99 1.82 13.77
CA ASP A 97 2.38 2.21 14.10
C ASP A 97 2.51 3.72 14.25
N TYR A 98 3.65 4.17 14.82
CA TYR A 98 3.99 5.57 15.09
C TYR A 98 5.39 5.88 14.61
N LEU A 99 5.56 7.08 14.05
CA LEU A 99 6.87 7.62 13.67
C LEU A 99 6.97 9.09 14.09
N THR A 100 7.99 9.41 14.89
CA THR A 100 8.20 10.77 15.39
C THR A 100 8.97 11.63 14.39
N LYS A 101 8.50 12.86 14.19
CA LYS A 101 9.23 13.90 13.42
C LYS A 101 10.37 14.49 14.31
N PRO A 102 11.61 14.67 13.79
CA PRO A 102 12.04 14.34 12.44
C PRO A 102 12.36 12.83 12.26
N PHE A 103 12.12 12.29 11.08
CA PHE A 103 12.36 10.89 10.75
C PHE A 103 13.16 10.72 9.45
N ALA A 104 13.78 9.56 9.29
CA ALA A 104 14.42 9.17 8.04
C ALA A 104 13.39 8.54 7.08
N LEU A 105 13.42 8.90 5.79
CA LEU A 105 12.52 8.34 4.78
C LEU A 105 12.63 6.82 4.67
N VAL A 106 13.85 6.27 4.81
CA VAL A 106 14.07 4.83 4.80
C VAL A 106 13.34 4.11 5.94
N GLU A 107 13.22 4.75 7.11
CA GLU A 107 12.46 4.22 8.25
C GLU A 107 10.96 4.26 7.97
N LEU A 108 10.44 5.37 7.43
CA LEU A 108 9.05 5.52 7.02
C LEU A 108 8.65 4.38 6.07
N VAL A 109 9.41 4.19 4.99
CA VAL A 109 9.16 3.15 3.98
C VAL A 109 9.16 1.75 4.59
N ALA A 110 10.15 1.45 5.43
CA ALA A 110 10.26 0.15 6.10
C ALA A 110 9.05 -0.14 7.00
N ARG A 111 8.58 0.87 7.76
CA ARG A 111 7.38 0.76 8.62
C ARG A 111 6.11 0.57 7.81
N VAL A 112 5.91 1.36 6.75
CA VAL A 112 4.75 1.23 5.85
C VAL A 112 4.70 -0.18 5.25
N ARG A 113 5.80 -0.67 4.69
CA ARG A 113 5.86 -2.04 4.14
C ARG A 113 5.58 -3.11 5.19
N ALA A 114 6.14 -2.98 6.40
CA ALA A 114 5.92 -3.93 7.48
C ALA A 114 4.45 -3.92 7.96
N MET A 115 3.84 -2.76 8.04
CA MET A 115 2.45 -2.57 8.46
C MET A 115 1.48 -3.18 7.44
N ILE A 116 1.67 -2.89 6.16
CA ILE A 116 0.87 -3.47 5.07
C ILE A 116 1.01 -5.01 5.09
N ARG A 117 2.23 -5.54 5.19
CA ARG A 117 2.48 -6.98 5.25
C ARG A 117 1.72 -7.66 6.39
N ARG A 118 1.72 -7.06 7.59
CA ARG A 118 0.97 -7.58 8.76
C ARG A 118 -0.53 -7.58 8.52
N ALA A 119 -1.07 -6.52 7.94
CA ALA A 119 -2.49 -6.40 7.64
C ALA A 119 -3.00 -7.49 6.68
N TYR A 120 -2.16 -7.93 5.74
CA TYR A 120 -2.47 -9.05 4.84
C TYR A 120 -2.16 -10.44 5.43
N GLY A 121 -1.88 -10.54 6.73
CA GLY A 121 -1.67 -11.82 7.42
C GLY A 121 -0.35 -12.54 7.06
N ASN A 122 0.58 -11.87 6.39
CA ASN A 122 1.88 -12.42 6.00
C ASN A 122 3.01 -11.84 6.86
N PRO A 123 3.40 -12.48 7.97
CA PRO A 123 4.50 -11.99 8.81
C PRO A 123 5.88 -12.10 8.11
N SER A 124 6.03 -13.03 7.17
CA SER A 124 7.26 -13.20 6.38
C SER A 124 7.31 -12.24 5.21
N SER A 125 8.49 -11.65 4.95
CA SER A 125 8.72 -10.89 3.73
C SER A 125 8.85 -11.77 2.49
N THR A 126 9.09 -13.08 2.67
CA THR A 126 9.28 -14.02 1.56
C THR A 126 8.10 -14.96 1.42
N VAL A 127 7.53 -15.00 0.23
CA VAL A 127 6.45 -15.90 -0.16
C VAL A 127 6.96 -16.92 -1.19
N GLN A 128 6.69 -18.21 -0.95
CA GLN A 128 7.01 -19.27 -1.90
C GLN A 128 5.82 -19.52 -2.82
N LEU A 129 6.07 -19.55 -4.13
CA LEU A 129 5.04 -19.73 -5.15
C LEU A 129 5.58 -20.55 -6.34
N GLY A 130 5.26 -21.83 -6.41
CA GLY A 130 5.58 -22.67 -7.57
C GLY A 130 7.05 -22.66 -7.98
N GLY A 131 7.99 -22.74 -7.03
CA GLY A 131 9.44 -22.66 -7.28
C GLY A 131 9.98 -21.24 -7.42
N LEU A 132 9.14 -20.22 -7.20
CA LEU A 132 9.53 -18.82 -7.07
C LEU A 132 9.61 -18.44 -5.59
N ALA A 133 10.65 -17.69 -5.21
CA ALA A 133 10.74 -17.00 -3.93
C ALA A 133 10.51 -15.50 -4.19
N ILE A 134 9.45 -14.95 -3.63
CA ILE A 134 9.06 -13.54 -3.79
C ILE A 134 9.40 -12.83 -2.48
N ASP A 135 10.43 -11.99 -2.48
CA ASP A 135 10.77 -11.12 -1.35
C ASP A 135 10.07 -9.77 -1.52
N THR A 136 9.01 -9.55 -0.72
CA THR A 136 8.22 -8.32 -0.77
C THR A 136 8.92 -7.12 -0.11
N ALA A 137 9.88 -7.36 0.80
CA ALA A 137 10.65 -6.29 1.42
C ALA A 137 11.77 -5.80 0.49
N GLY A 138 12.53 -6.74 -0.08
CA GLY A 138 13.59 -6.45 -1.04
C GLY A 138 13.09 -6.23 -2.48
N ARG A 139 11.79 -6.41 -2.76
CA ARG A 139 11.16 -6.31 -4.09
C ARG A 139 11.85 -7.18 -5.14
N GLN A 140 12.20 -8.40 -4.76
CA GLN A 140 12.92 -9.34 -5.60
C GLN A 140 12.13 -10.62 -5.84
N VAL A 141 12.30 -11.19 -7.01
CA VAL A 141 11.76 -12.50 -7.35
C VAL A 141 12.93 -13.39 -7.76
N LEU A 142 13.04 -14.54 -7.12
CA LEU A 142 14.07 -15.52 -7.43
C LEU A 142 13.42 -16.82 -7.95
N ARG A 143 14.05 -17.45 -8.93
CA ARG A 143 13.76 -18.83 -9.37
C ARG A 143 15.00 -19.68 -9.22
N ALA A 144 14.93 -20.69 -8.36
CA ALA A 144 16.09 -21.54 -8.05
C ALA A 144 17.36 -20.72 -7.68
N GLY A 145 17.16 -19.61 -6.95
CA GLY A 145 18.24 -18.70 -6.53
C GLY A 145 18.65 -17.65 -7.58
N ALA A 146 18.19 -17.75 -8.82
CA ALA A 146 18.50 -16.77 -9.88
C ALA A 146 17.44 -15.63 -9.88
N PRO A 147 17.84 -14.35 -9.95
CA PRO A 147 16.91 -13.23 -9.96
C PRO A 147 16.12 -13.17 -11.28
N ILE A 148 14.84 -12.80 -11.18
CA ILE A 148 13.97 -12.47 -12.30
C ILE A 148 13.69 -10.98 -12.24
N GLU A 149 14.15 -10.25 -13.26
CA GLU A 149 13.93 -8.81 -13.33
C GLU A 149 12.48 -8.48 -13.69
N LEU A 150 11.81 -7.79 -12.79
CA LEU A 150 10.48 -7.24 -12.99
C LEU A 150 10.55 -5.71 -12.99
N THR A 151 9.71 -5.09 -13.81
CA THR A 151 9.46 -3.65 -13.65
C THR A 151 8.68 -3.41 -12.36
N ALA A 152 8.70 -2.19 -11.88
CA ALA A 152 7.96 -1.77 -10.70
C ALA A 152 6.48 -2.15 -10.73
N ARG A 153 5.82 -1.90 -11.85
CA ARG A 153 4.41 -2.23 -12.05
C ARG A 153 4.14 -3.72 -12.13
N GLU A 154 5.01 -4.47 -12.78
CA GLU A 154 4.95 -5.93 -12.79
C GLU A 154 5.07 -6.50 -11.37
N PHE A 155 6.03 -5.96 -10.59
CA PHE A 155 6.19 -6.41 -9.20
C PHE A 155 4.97 -6.05 -8.35
N ALA A 156 4.42 -4.84 -8.46
CA ALA A 156 3.24 -4.40 -7.72
C ALA A 156 2.01 -5.29 -8.01
N ILE A 157 1.79 -5.65 -9.28
CA ILE A 157 0.71 -6.58 -9.66
C ILE A 157 0.96 -7.98 -9.08
N LEU A 158 2.18 -8.50 -9.21
CA LEU A 158 2.54 -9.80 -8.65
C LEU A 158 2.32 -9.83 -7.13
N GLU A 159 2.75 -8.80 -6.44
CA GLU A 159 2.60 -8.66 -5.00
C GLU A 159 1.12 -8.63 -4.58
N LEU A 160 0.28 -7.82 -5.24
CA LEU A 160 -1.15 -7.76 -4.99
C LEU A 160 -1.82 -9.13 -5.20
N LEU A 161 -1.54 -9.81 -6.32
CA LEU A 161 -2.08 -11.13 -6.61
C LEU A 161 -1.60 -12.19 -5.61
N THR A 162 -0.35 -12.10 -5.16
CA THR A 162 0.23 -13.02 -4.18
C THR A 162 -0.42 -12.85 -2.80
N ARG A 163 -0.73 -11.61 -2.41
CA ARG A 163 -1.46 -11.32 -1.16
C ARG A 163 -2.90 -11.82 -1.20
N SER A 164 -3.52 -11.73 -2.37
CA SER A 164 -4.90 -12.19 -2.62
C SER A 164 -4.95 -13.66 -3.09
N ARG A 165 -3.92 -14.44 -2.77
CA ARG A 165 -3.79 -15.83 -3.22
C ARG A 165 -5.05 -16.64 -2.93
N GLY A 166 -5.51 -17.42 -3.90
CA GLY A 166 -6.75 -18.17 -3.84
C GLY A 166 -8.01 -17.38 -4.16
N SER A 167 -7.90 -16.05 -4.31
CA SER A 167 -9.02 -15.17 -4.65
C SER A 167 -8.82 -14.52 -6.02
N VAL A 168 -9.93 -14.19 -6.68
CA VAL A 168 -9.89 -13.43 -7.94
C VAL A 168 -9.76 -11.94 -7.65
N VAL A 169 -8.80 -11.28 -8.27
CA VAL A 169 -8.62 -9.83 -8.20
C VAL A 169 -9.11 -9.21 -9.51
N ALA A 170 -10.10 -8.33 -9.42
CA ALA A 170 -10.66 -7.66 -10.58
C ALA A 170 -9.64 -6.70 -11.22
N ARG A 171 -9.80 -6.41 -12.54
CA ARG A 171 -8.93 -5.44 -13.22
C ARG A 171 -9.01 -4.04 -12.62
N SER A 172 -10.21 -3.60 -12.26
CA SER A 172 -10.43 -2.34 -11.56
C SER A 172 -9.64 -2.28 -10.25
N THR A 173 -9.73 -3.32 -9.43
CA THR A 173 -8.97 -3.42 -8.17
C THR A 173 -7.47 -3.38 -8.38
N ILE A 174 -6.95 -4.05 -9.44
CA ILE A 174 -5.53 -3.94 -9.79
C ILE A 174 -5.18 -2.49 -10.15
N CYS A 175 -5.98 -1.82 -10.98
CA CYS A 175 -5.75 -0.43 -11.33
C CYS A 175 -5.78 0.48 -10.09
N GLU A 176 -6.77 0.33 -9.22
CA GLU A 176 -6.94 1.11 -8.00
C GLU A 176 -5.74 1.00 -7.04
N HIS A 177 -5.08 -0.18 -6.97
CA HIS A 177 -3.93 -0.42 -6.09
C HIS A 177 -2.56 -0.04 -6.68
N ILE A 178 -2.45 0.13 -8.00
CA ILE A 178 -1.16 0.41 -8.64
C ILE A 178 -1.07 1.78 -9.33
N TYR A 179 -2.18 2.51 -9.40
CA TYR A 179 -2.25 3.87 -9.93
C TYR A 179 -2.89 4.80 -8.91
N ASN A 180 -2.41 6.04 -8.85
CA ASN A 180 -2.99 7.11 -8.06
C ASN A 180 -4.18 7.76 -8.81
N GLU A 181 -4.92 8.64 -8.12
CA GLU A 181 -6.10 9.32 -8.66
C GLU A 181 -5.81 10.20 -9.88
N ASP A 182 -4.59 10.72 -10.01
CA ASP A 182 -4.16 11.59 -11.11
C ASP A 182 -3.81 10.82 -12.40
N THR A 183 -3.79 9.49 -12.36
CA THR A 183 -3.32 8.68 -13.50
C THR A 183 -4.48 8.27 -14.39
N ASP A 184 -4.49 8.78 -15.62
CA ASP A 184 -5.42 8.29 -16.66
C ASP A 184 -4.96 6.91 -17.17
N VAL A 185 -5.70 5.87 -16.80
CA VAL A 185 -5.33 4.47 -17.06
C VAL A 185 -6.06 3.93 -18.27
N LEU A 186 -5.31 3.57 -19.32
CA LEU A 186 -5.88 2.87 -20.48
C LEU A 186 -6.45 1.50 -20.09
N SER A 187 -7.58 1.13 -20.65
CA SER A 187 -8.38 -0.06 -20.27
C SER A 187 -7.64 -1.40 -20.39
N ASN A 188 -6.57 -1.48 -21.17
CA ASN A 188 -5.81 -2.72 -21.44
C ASN A 188 -4.44 -2.78 -20.72
N VAL A 189 -4.09 -1.77 -19.93
CA VAL A 189 -2.75 -1.67 -19.33
C VAL A 189 -2.43 -2.83 -18.39
N VAL A 190 -3.40 -3.29 -17.60
CA VAL A 190 -3.24 -4.45 -16.71
C VAL A 190 -2.96 -5.72 -17.51
N ASP A 191 -3.69 -5.94 -18.62
CA ASP A 191 -3.53 -7.11 -19.46
C ASP A 191 -2.12 -7.19 -20.07
N VAL A 192 -1.54 -6.05 -20.44
CA VAL A 192 -0.16 -5.94 -20.95
C VAL A 192 0.85 -6.36 -19.86
N HIS A 193 0.71 -5.85 -18.64
CA HIS A 193 1.60 -6.22 -17.54
C HIS A 193 1.45 -7.69 -17.15
N VAL A 194 0.23 -8.22 -17.11
CA VAL A 194 -0.01 -9.65 -16.82
C VAL A 194 0.60 -10.55 -17.92
N ALA A 195 0.50 -10.16 -19.19
CA ALA A 195 1.15 -10.89 -20.26
C ALA A 195 2.69 -10.90 -20.13
N ALA A 196 3.28 -9.76 -19.73
CA ALA A 196 4.71 -9.66 -19.47
C ALA A 196 5.13 -10.52 -18.25
N LEU A 197 4.36 -10.50 -17.17
CA LEU A 197 4.58 -11.36 -16.01
C LEU A 197 4.55 -12.83 -16.35
N ARG A 198 3.56 -13.30 -17.13
CA ARG A 198 3.48 -14.71 -17.58
C ARG A 198 4.69 -15.13 -18.41
N ARG A 199 5.20 -14.25 -19.26
CA ARG A 199 6.41 -14.52 -20.05
C ARG A 199 7.65 -14.70 -19.15
N LYS A 200 7.77 -13.91 -18.07
CA LYS A 200 8.89 -13.95 -17.13
C LYS A 200 8.76 -15.05 -16.07
N LEU A 201 7.57 -15.22 -15.52
CA LEU A 201 7.30 -16.13 -14.42
C LEU A 201 6.76 -17.51 -14.84
N GLY A 202 6.42 -17.68 -16.11
CA GLY A 202 5.77 -18.88 -16.63
C GLY A 202 4.25 -18.77 -16.70
N PRO A 203 3.62 -19.48 -17.65
CA PRO A 203 2.20 -19.28 -18.00
C PRO A 203 1.23 -19.78 -16.92
N GLY A 204 1.68 -20.64 -16.00
CA GLY A 204 0.84 -21.23 -14.96
C GLY A 204 0.74 -20.40 -13.67
N VAL A 205 1.58 -19.38 -13.50
CA VAL A 205 1.66 -18.60 -12.24
C VAL A 205 0.42 -17.73 -12.04
N ILE A 206 -0.02 -17.05 -13.09
CA ILE A 206 -1.19 -16.15 -13.03
C ILE A 206 -2.29 -16.72 -13.93
N ARG A 207 -3.44 -17.03 -13.37
CA ARG A 207 -4.62 -17.50 -14.12
C ARG A 207 -5.55 -16.34 -14.44
N THR A 208 -6.24 -16.45 -15.59
CA THR A 208 -7.34 -15.54 -15.95
C THR A 208 -8.67 -16.18 -15.59
N ARG A 209 -9.50 -15.46 -14.87
CA ARG A 209 -10.92 -15.72 -14.74
C ARG A 209 -11.67 -14.80 -15.70
N ARG A 210 -12.19 -15.38 -16.80
CA ARG A 210 -12.85 -14.59 -17.86
C ARG A 210 -14.01 -13.78 -17.31
N GLY A 211 -14.02 -12.47 -17.60
CA GLY A 211 -15.01 -11.52 -17.10
C GLY A 211 -14.81 -11.06 -15.66
N GLU A 212 -13.97 -11.72 -14.86
CA GLU A 212 -13.79 -11.42 -13.44
C GLU A 212 -12.44 -10.74 -13.16
N GLY A 213 -11.32 -11.31 -13.65
CA GLY A 213 -9.98 -10.76 -13.38
C GLY A 213 -8.87 -11.79 -13.43
N TYR A 214 -7.93 -11.66 -12.51
CA TYR A 214 -6.73 -12.49 -12.40
C TYR A 214 -6.59 -13.10 -11.01
N MET A 215 -5.93 -14.25 -10.92
CA MET A 215 -5.66 -14.91 -9.65
C MET A 215 -4.35 -15.69 -9.68
N ILE A 216 -3.79 -15.92 -8.51
CA ILE A 216 -2.77 -16.92 -8.22
C ILE A 216 -3.44 -18.01 -7.38
N ASP A 217 -3.24 -19.28 -7.71
CA ASP A 217 -3.80 -20.39 -6.96
C ASP A 217 -3.26 -20.44 -5.51
N ALA A 218 -4.05 -21.02 -4.60
CA ALA A 218 -3.74 -21.16 -3.19
C ALA A 218 -2.49 -22.03 -2.93
#